data_1621d6184975c5602c8932a3e799686a
#
_entry.id   1621d6184975c5602c8932a3e799686a
#
_cell.length_a   1.000
_cell.length_b   1.000
_cell.length_c   1.000
_cell.angle_alpha   90.00
_cell.angle_beta   90.00
_cell.angle_gamma   90.00
#
_symmetry.space_group_name_H-M   'P 1'
#
loop_
_entity.id
_entity.type
_entity.pdbx_description
1 polymer ?
#
loop_
_entity_poly.entity_id
_entity_poly.type
_entity_poly.pdbx_seq_one_letter_code
_entity_poly.pdbx_strand_id
1 'polypeptide(L)'
;MSYGQSLEAQLLLDGKLADFSVAVSQSLNTPIWYNGEDWAEDNVFMLYQMEVTNPSLYLKEFKSFSQKMAKKLGYEDNSYGLAYPIVGKNSDFTHFVWIGAPDIKTALLNTKKMFSDPAFAEFSKKVSSVRKVVNTVMSVRVMDF
;
A
#
# COMPACT_ATOMS: atom_id res chain seq x y z
N MET A 1 -18.60 12.94 -9.02
CA MET A 1 -17.84 14.18 -9.38
C MET A 1 -17.29 14.06 -10.79
N SER A 2 -17.37 15.12 -11.62
CA SER A 2 -16.67 15.09 -12.90
C SER A 2 -15.16 15.20 -12.66
N TYR A 3 -14.36 14.58 -13.54
CA TYR A 3 -12.89 14.59 -13.44
C TYR A 3 -12.31 16.02 -13.39
N GLY A 4 -12.93 16.99 -14.07
CA GLY A 4 -12.51 18.40 -14.05
C GLY A 4 -12.70 19.09 -12.69
N GLN A 5 -13.77 18.78 -11.98
CA GLN A 5 -14.00 19.34 -10.63
C GLN A 5 -13.00 18.80 -9.59
N SER A 6 -12.57 17.55 -9.74
CA SER A 6 -11.54 16.96 -8.89
C SER A 6 -10.17 17.63 -9.10
N LEU A 7 -9.82 17.94 -10.34
CA LEU A 7 -8.56 18.60 -10.67
C LEU A 7 -8.53 20.06 -10.17
N GLU A 8 -9.62 20.81 -10.35
CA GLU A 8 -9.71 22.19 -9.84
C GLU A 8 -9.62 22.26 -8.32
N ALA A 9 -10.31 21.35 -7.61
CA ALA A 9 -10.25 21.25 -6.17
C ALA A 9 -8.82 20.93 -5.70
N GLN A 10 -8.13 20.03 -6.37
CA GLN A 10 -6.76 19.67 -6.06
C GLN A 10 -5.78 20.82 -6.30
N LEU A 11 -5.88 21.53 -7.43
CA LEU A 11 -5.06 22.70 -7.72
C LEU A 11 -5.27 23.84 -6.72
N LEU A 12 -6.50 24.04 -6.26
CA LEU A 12 -6.83 25.03 -5.23
C LEU A 12 -6.24 24.66 -3.86
N LEU A 13 -6.29 23.39 -3.50
CA LEU A 13 -5.69 22.84 -2.28
C LEU A 13 -4.17 22.96 -2.32
N ASP A 14 -3.55 22.53 -3.43
CA ASP A 14 -2.10 22.61 -3.61
C ASP A 14 -1.61 24.07 -3.57
N GLY A 15 -2.33 25.00 -4.18
CA GLY A 15 -2.01 26.43 -4.12
C GLY A 15 -2.07 27.01 -2.70
N LYS A 16 -3.05 26.63 -1.89
CA LYS A 16 -3.17 27.07 -0.49
C LYS A 16 -2.17 26.37 0.43
N LEU A 17 -1.87 25.09 0.19
CA LEU A 17 -0.90 24.36 0.98
C LEU A 17 0.54 24.79 0.69
N ALA A 18 0.83 25.32 -0.50
CA ALA A 18 2.17 25.81 -0.87
C ALA A 18 2.67 26.93 0.06
N ASP A 19 1.77 27.68 0.69
CA ASP A 19 2.14 28.71 1.68
C ASP A 19 2.63 28.15 3.01
N PHE A 20 2.34 26.87 3.30
CA PHE A 20 2.60 26.22 4.59
C PHE A 20 3.41 24.93 4.49
N SER A 21 3.72 24.48 3.28
CA SER A 21 4.37 23.19 3.06
C SER A 21 5.42 23.25 1.96
N VAL A 22 6.42 22.39 2.09
CA VAL A 22 7.41 22.11 1.03
C VAL A 22 7.26 20.66 0.63
N ALA A 23 7.04 20.41 -0.66
CA ALA A 23 6.97 19.05 -1.18
C ALA A 23 8.36 18.39 -1.09
N VAL A 24 8.45 17.31 -0.33
CA VAL A 24 9.70 16.54 -0.16
C VAL A 24 9.83 15.45 -1.21
N SER A 25 8.74 14.76 -1.51
CA SER A 25 8.70 13.75 -2.58
C SER A 25 7.29 13.61 -3.15
N GLN A 26 7.23 13.25 -4.42
CA GLN A 26 5.99 12.91 -5.13
C GLN A 26 6.23 11.68 -5.98
N SER A 27 5.25 10.82 -6.12
CA SER A 27 5.34 9.66 -7.00
C SER A 27 4.01 9.32 -7.65
N LEU A 28 4.05 8.93 -8.92
CA LEU A 28 2.97 8.24 -9.60
C LEU A 28 3.27 6.75 -9.56
N ASN A 29 2.34 5.96 -9.04
CA ASN A 29 2.52 4.54 -8.80
C ASN A 29 1.60 3.72 -9.70
N THR A 30 2.01 2.50 -10.03
CA THR A 30 1.19 1.55 -10.76
C THR A 30 1.21 0.19 -10.07
N PRO A 31 0.06 -0.50 -9.99
CA PRO A 31 0.03 -1.85 -9.46
C PRO A 31 0.70 -2.82 -10.42
N ILE A 32 1.51 -3.73 -9.89
CA ILE A 32 1.98 -4.92 -10.60
C ILE A 32 0.90 -6.00 -10.52
N TRP A 33 0.26 -6.09 -9.37
CA TRP A 33 -0.84 -7.00 -9.10
C TRP A 33 -1.66 -6.50 -7.90
N TYR A 34 -2.96 -6.73 -7.94
CA TYR A 34 -3.88 -6.52 -6.82
C TYR A 34 -5.01 -7.57 -6.86
N ASN A 35 -5.77 -7.67 -5.79
CA ASN A 35 -6.82 -8.68 -5.64
C ASN A 35 -8.07 -8.45 -6.49
N GLY A 36 -8.18 -7.32 -7.17
CA GLY A 36 -9.33 -6.96 -8.01
C GLY A 36 -10.41 -6.13 -7.30
N GLU A 37 -10.34 -6.02 -5.97
CA GLU A 37 -11.27 -5.20 -5.20
C GLU A 37 -10.96 -3.71 -5.35
N ASP A 38 -12.01 -2.90 -5.37
CA ASP A 38 -11.85 -1.47 -5.27
C ASP A 38 -11.55 -1.05 -3.82
N TRP A 39 -11.33 0.21 -3.61
CA TRP A 39 -10.94 0.79 -2.33
C TRP A 39 -12.01 1.70 -1.73
N ALA A 40 -13.25 1.59 -2.24
CA ALA A 40 -14.36 2.46 -1.82
C ALA A 40 -14.66 2.35 -0.32
N GLU A 41 -14.60 1.13 0.22
CA GLU A 41 -14.87 0.85 1.63
C GLU A 41 -13.62 0.95 2.52
N ASP A 42 -12.44 1.20 1.93
CA ASP A 42 -11.18 1.29 2.66
C ASP A 42 -10.92 2.73 3.10
N ASN A 43 -10.83 2.94 4.40
CA ASN A 43 -10.51 4.25 4.98
C ASN A 43 -9.08 4.35 5.51
N VAL A 44 -8.40 3.21 5.63
CA VAL A 44 -7.02 3.13 6.12
C VAL A 44 -6.22 2.20 5.24
N PHE A 45 -5.00 2.59 4.92
CA PHE A 45 -4.07 1.78 4.13
C PHE A 45 -2.76 1.60 4.90
N MET A 46 -2.38 0.35 5.12
CA MET A 46 -1.03 0.02 5.57
C MET A 46 -0.13 -0.12 4.35
N LEU A 47 0.93 0.67 4.29
CA LEU A 47 1.89 0.71 3.19
C LEU A 47 3.24 0.16 3.68
N TYR A 48 3.69 -0.93 3.08
CA TYR A 48 4.98 -1.55 3.36
C TYR A 48 5.94 -1.24 2.21
N GLN A 49 6.79 -0.24 2.42
CA GLN A 49 7.78 0.21 1.44
C GLN A 49 9.03 -0.66 1.54
N MET A 50 9.55 -1.11 0.41
CA MET A 50 10.65 -2.06 0.39
C MET A 50 11.54 -1.93 -0.85
N GLU A 51 12.79 -2.37 -0.69
CA GLU A 51 13.68 -2.69 -1.80
C GLU A 51 13.42 -4.13 -2.23
N VAL A 52 13.12 -4.33 -3.51
CA VAL A 52 12.92 -5.66 -4.10
C VAL A 52 13.87 -5.85 -5.26
N THR A 53 14.76 -6.82 -5.17
CA THR A 53 15.79 -7.11 -6.18
C THR A 53 15.34 -8.14 -7.21
N ASN A 54 14.34 -8.96 -6.88
CA ASN A 54 13.70 -9.90 -7.80
C ASN A 54 12.17 -9.80 -7.71
N PRO A 55 11.55 -8.88 -8.49
CA PRO A 55 10.11 -8.66 -8.44
C PRO A 55 9.26 -9.87 -8.80
N SER A 56 9.72 -10.71 -9.73
CA SER A 56 8.97 -11.90 -10.16
C SER A 56 8.86 -12.94 -9.05
N LEU A 57 9.96 -13.22 -8.36
CA LEU A 57 9.98 -14.13 -7.22
C LEU A 57 9.14 -13.56 -6.07
N TYR A 58 9.34 -12.28 -5.76
CA TYR A 58 8.60 -11.62 -4.70
C TYR A 58 7.08 -11.65 -4.97
N LEU A 59 6.65 -11.29 -6.18
CA LEU A 59 5.25 -11.30 -6.57
C LEU A 59 4.61 -12.69 -6.42
N LYS A 60 5.29 -13.73 -6.85
CA LYS A 60 4.80 -15.12 -6.74
C LYS A 60 4.51 -15.50 -5.29
N GLU A 61 5.48 -15.26 -4.40
CA GLU A 61 5.34 -15.60 -2.98
C GLU A 61 4.35 -14.68 -2.25
N PHE A 62 4.37 -13.37 -2.57
CA PHE A 62 3.45 -12.39 -2.03
C PHE A 62 1.99 -12.73 -2.39
N LYS A 63 1.71 -13.05 -3.63
CA LYS A 63 0.36 -13.38 -4.10
C LYS A 63 -0.22 -14.58 -3.34
N SER A 64 0.55 -15.65 -3.22
CA SER A 64 0.14 -16.85 -2.46
C SER A 64 -0.08 -16.54 -0.97
N PHE A 65 0.83 -15.79 -0.37
CA PHE A 65 0.77 -15.41 1.04
C PHE A 65 -0.43 -14.48 1.32
N SER A 66 -0.58 -13.40 0.54
CA SER A 66 -1.58 -12.38 0.77
C SER A 66 -3.01 -12.92 0.61
N GLN A 67 -3.26 -13.74 -0.40
CA GLN A 67 -4.57 -14.39 -0.60
C GLN A 67 -4.92 -15.33 0.57
N LYS A 68 -3.95 -16.11 1.06
CA LYS A 68 -4.14 -16.97 2.23
C LYS A 68 -4.45 -16.15 3.49
N MET A 69 -3.73 -15.05 3.69
CA MET A 69 -3.93 -14.20 4.87
C MET A 69 -5.24 -13.41 4.81
N ALA A 70 -5.61 -12.90 3.63
CA ALA A 70 -6.87 -12.20 3.44
C ALA A 70 -8.05 -13.08 3.85
N LYS A 71 -8.08 -14.32 3.35
CA LYS A 71 -9.10 -15.31 3.73
C LYS A 71 -9.08 -15.64 5.21
N LYS A 72 -7.90 -15.84 5.80
CA LYS A 72 -7.76 -16.21 7.21
C LYS A 72 -8.18 -15.09 8.16
N LEU A 73 -7.91 -13.84 7.81
CA LEU A 73 -8.16 -12.68 8.65
C LEU A 73 -9.44 -11.92 8.26
N GLY A 74 -10.13 -12.33 7.19
CA GLY A 74 -11.41 -11.77 6.77
C GLY A 74 -11.30 -10.37 6.16
N TYR A 75 -10.26 -10.12 5.35
CA TYR A 75 -10.12 -8.87 4.58
C TYR A 75 -10.07 -9.10 3.06
N GLU A 76 -10.73 -10.17 2.59
CA GLU A 76 -10.80 -10.51 1.16
C GLU A 76 -11.44 -9.41 0.32
N ASP A 77 -12.43 -8.72 0.89
CA ASP A 77 -13.18 -7.64 0.24
C ASP A 77 -12.48 -6.27 0.33
N ASN A 78 -11.38 -6.17 1.06
CA ASN A 78 -10.55 -4.96 1.10
C ASN A 78 -9.50 -4.99 -0.02
N SER A 79 -9.11 -3.82 -0.50
CA SER A 79 -8.08 -3.71 -1.54
C SER A 79 -6.69 -4.02 -0.98
N TYR A 80 -5.95 -4.90 -1.63
CA TYR A 80 -4.53 -5.14 -1.33
C TYR A 80 -3.76 -5.53 -2.59
N GLY A 81 -2.48 -5.20 -2.60
CA GLY A 81 -1.65 -5.50 -3.77
C GLY A 81 -0.20 -5.05 -3.63
N LEU A 82 0.52 -5.16 -4.74
CA LEU A 82 1.91 -4.77 -4.91
C LEU A 82 2.02 -3.75 -6.04
N ALA A 83 2.70 -2.63 -5.78
CA ALA A 83 2.93 -1.57 -6.74
C ALA A 83 4.39 -1.12 -6.75
N TYR A 84 4.73 -0.34 -7.79
CA TYR A 84 6.01 0.38 -7.90
C TYR A 84 5.79 1.80 -8.42
N PRO A 85 6.66 2.75 -8.07
CA PRO A 85 6.62 4.10 -8.62
C PRO A 85 7.15 4.11 -10.06
N ILE A 86 6.39 4.73 -10.98
CA ILE A 86 6.78 4.92 -12.39
C ILE A 86 7.35 6.31 -12.67
N VAL A 87 6.90 7.32 -11.92
CA VAL A 87 7.38 8.71 -12.02
C VAL A 87 7.59 9.24 -10.61
N GLY A 88 8.57 10.10 -10.42
CA GLY A 88 8.88 10.68 -9.11
C GLY A 88 9.42 9.65 -8.13
N LYS A 89 10.26 8.74 -8.60
CA LYS A 89 10.85 7.66 -7.81
C LYS A 89 11.48 8.18 -6.53
N ASN A 90 11.02 7.65 -5.39
CA ASN A 90 11.74 7.81 -4.13
C ASN A 90 12.99 6.93 -4.15
N SER A 91 14.13 7.48 -3.74
CA SER A 91 15.40 6.74 -3.68
C SER A 91 15.41 5.62 -2.64
N ASP A 92 14.49 5.67 -1.67
CA ASP A 92 14.54 4.80 -0.49
C ASP A 92 13.84 3.46 -0.68
N PHE A 93 12.95 3.32 -1.68
CA PHE A 93 12.27 2.05 -1.97
C PHE A 93 12.00 1.87 -3.46
N THR A 94 11.87 0.61 -3.90
CA THR A 94 11.56 0.24 -5.29
C THR A 94 10.12 -0.22 -5.47
N HIS A 95 9.52 -0.79 -4.43
CA HIS A 95 8.17 -1.35 -4.44
C HIS A 95 7.47 -1.09 -3.10
N PHE A 96 6.15 -1.16 -3.11
CA PHE A 96 5.39 -1.18 -1.88
C PHE A 96 4.18 -2.11 -1.99
N VAL A 97 3.82 -2.69 -0.86
CA VAL A 97 2.56 -3.40 -0.66
C VAL A 97 1.60 -2.45 0.03
N TRP A 98 0.34 -2.45 -0.39
CA TRP A 98 -0.74 -1.84 0.36
C TRP A 98 -1.71 -2.90 0.86
N ILE A 99 -2.34 -2.65 2.00
CA ILE A 99 -3.45 -3.42 2.53
C ILE A 99 -4.47 -2.43 3.07
N GLY A 100 -5.66 -2.43 2.48
CA GLY A 100 -6.78 -1.61 2.89
C GLY A 100 -7.50 -2.18 4.12
N ALA A 101 -8.14 -1.30 4.87
CA ALA A 101 -8.98 -1.65 6.00
C ALA A 101 -10.06 -0.58 6.22
N PRO A 102 -11.22 -0.95 6.82
CA PRO A 102 -12.30 0.00 7.06
C PRO A 102 -11.94 1.06 8.12
N ASP A 103 -11.07 0.74 9.07
CA ASP A 103 -10.68 1.63 10.16
C ASP A 103 -9.29 1.30 10.74
N ILE A 104 -8.76 2.23 11.53
CA ILE A 104 -7.42 2.11 12.16
C ILE A 104 -7.31 0.89 13.08
N LYS A 105 -8.34 0.62 13.87
CA LYS A 105 -8.34 -0.50 14.82
C LYS A 105 -8.23 -1.82 14.08
N THR A 106 -9.01 -2.00 13.03
CA THR A 106 -8.98 -3.19 12.17
C THR A 106 -7.64 -3.34 11.48
N ALA A 107 -7.08 -2.26 10.91
CA ALA A 107 -5.76 -2.27 10.28
C ALA A 107 -4.66 -2.75 11.24
N LEU A 108 -4.62 -2.20 12.45
CA LEU A 108 -3.61 -2.56 13.45
C LEU A 108 -3.77 -3.99 13.97
N LEU A 109 -5.02 -4.44 14.21
CA LEU A 109 -5.29 -5.81 14.65
C LEU A 109 -4.92 -6.83 13.57
N ASN A 110 -5.25 -6.58 12.30
CA ASN A 110 -4.89 -7.45 11.19
C ASN A 110 -3.39 -7.50 10.99
N THR A 111 -2.70 -6.36 11.06
CA THR A 111 -1.23 -6.28 11.01
C THR A 111 -0.59 -7.12 12.13
N LYS A 112 -1.05 -6.95 13.35
CA LYS A 112 -0.54 -7.74 14.50
C LYS A 112 -0.75 -9.24 14.30
N LYS A 113 -1.96 -9.65 13.91
CA LYS A 113 -2.28 -11.06 13.64
C LYS A 113 -1.45 -11.64 12.50
N MET A 114 -1.30 -10.87 11.40
CA MET A 114 -0.50 -11.28 10.25
C MET A 114 0.96 -11.53 10.64
N PHE A 115 1.59 -10.60 11.36
CA PHE A 115 3.00 -10.74 11.75
C PHE A 115 3.24 -11.85 12.78
N SER A 116 2.22 -12.22 13.56
CA SER A 116 2.30 -13.32 14.52
C SER A 116 1.96 -14.69 13.90
N ASP A 117 1.54 -14.71 12.64
CA ASP A 117 1.15 -15.96 11.98
C ASP A 117 2.37 -16.73 11.47
N PRO A 118 2.44 -18.06 11.66
CA PRO A 118 3.52 -18.90 11.11
C PRO A 118 3.70 -18.74 9.59
N ALA A 119 2.60 -18.51 8.84
CA ALA A 119 2.67 -18.30 7.41
C ALA A 119 3.46 -17.03 7.03
N PHE A 120 3.45 -16.00 7.89
CA PHE A 120 4.28 -14.81 7.70
C PHE A 120 5.77 -15.14 7.85
N ALA A 121 6.14 -15.96 8.84
CA ALA A 121 7.52 -16.38 9.03
C ALA A 121 8.04 -17.20 7.84
N GLU A 122 7.22 -18.11 7.31
CA GLU A 122 7.53 -18.88 6.09
C GLU A 122 7.70 -17.97 4.87
N PHE A 123 6.76 -17.06 4.65
CA PHE A 123 6.83 -16.07 3.58
C PHE A 123 8.09 -15.21 3.69
N SER A 124 8.36 -14.66 4.87
CA SER A 124 9.54 -13.83 5.14
C SER A 124 10.83 -14.56 4.84
N LYS A 125 10.93 -15.84 5.21
CA LYS A 125 12.09 -16.68 4.90
C LYS A 125 12.29 -16.86 3.39
N LYS A 126 11.21 -17.12 2.65
CA LYS A 126 11.26 -17.31 1.19
C LYS A 126 11.71 -16.08 0.42
N VAL A 127 11.39 -14.89 0.92
CA VAL A 127 11.71 -13.62 0.24
C VAL A 127 12.86 -12.86 0.87
N SER A 128 13.50 -13.39 1.90
CA SER A 128 14.56 -12.72 2.67
C SER A 128 15.75 -12.26 1.83
N SER A 129 16.12 -13.03 0.80
CA SER A 129 17.24 -12.68 -0.10
C SER A 129 16.90 -11.65 -1.18
N VAL A 130 15.60 -11.37 -1.41
CA VAL A 130 15.14 -10.51 -2.49
C VAL A 130 14.33 -9.31 -2.03
N ARG A 131 14.08 -9.19 -0.70
CA ARG A 131 13.30 -8.11 -0.12
C ARG A 131 13.96 -7.56 1.15
N LYS A 132 14.01 -6.25 1.23
CA LYS A 132 14.33 -5.51 2.46
C LYS A 132 13.20 -4.51 2.73
N VAL A 133 12.54 -4.60 3.86
CA VAL A 133 11.56 -3.58 4.28
C VAL A 133 12.32 -2.33 4.71
N VAL A 134 11.96 -1.20 4.12
CA VAL A 134 12.59 0.09 4.37
C VAL A 134 11.76 0.90 5.36
N ASN A 135 10.44 0.93 5.14
CA ASN A 135 9.54 1.71 5.97
C ASN A 135 8.13 1.11 5.98
N THR A 136 7.37 1.44 7.03
CA THR A 136 5.94 1.11 7.12
C THR A 136 5.19 2.39 7.44
N VAL A 137 4.19 2.70 6.63
CA VAL A 137 3.39 3.92 6.73
C VAL A 137 1.93 3.54 6.85
N MET A 138 1.19 4.24 7.71
CA MET A 138 -0.26 4.20 7.74
C MET A 138 -0.79 5.47 7.09
N SER A 139 -1.65 5.30 6.09
CA SER A 139 -2.37 6.38 5.45
C SER A 139 -3.85 6.29 5.81
N VAL A 140 -4.46 7.42 6.17
CA VAL A 140 -5.88 7.50 6.53
C VAL A 140 -6.57 8.41 5.52
N ARG A 141 -7.68 7.94 4.97
CA ARG A 141 -8.53 8.76 4.10
C ARG A 141 -9.22 9.81 4.97
N VAL A 142 -8.98 11.07 4.66
CA VAL A 142 -9.57 12.19 5.41
C VAL A 142 -10.81 12.72 4.71
N MET A 143 -10.79 12.78 3.39
CA MET A 143 -11.94 13.15 2.56
C MET A 143 -11.78 12.67 1.12
N ASP A 144 -12.89 12.51 0.43
CA ASP A 144 -12.97 12.30 -1.01
C ASP A 144 -13.33 13.62 -1.70
N PHE A 145 -12.72 13.85 -2.86
CA PHE A 145 -12.98 15.05 -3.69
C PHE A 145 -13.68 14.65 -4.99
#